data_842f2b4221d55ff3d6ec941f1ce2b129
#
_entry.id   842f2b4221d55ff3d6ec941f1ce2b129
#
_cell.length_a   1.000
_cell.length_b   1.000
_cell.length_c   1.000
_cell.angle_alpha   90.00
_cell.angle_beta   90.00
_cell.angle_gamma   90.00
#
_symmetry.space_group_name_H-M   'P 1'
#
loop_
_entity.id
_entity.type
_entity.pdbx_description
1 polymer ?
#
loop_
_entity_poly.entity_id
_entity_poly.type
_entity_poly.pdbx_seq_one_letter_code
_entity_poly.pdbx_strand_id
1 'polypeptide(L)'
;MLFALDRKDYAGCTHVHRRDSARAVIIRSGCTAMVYSRKYDYYKFPGGGLEPHESAVAALQRETLEESGLRIIPASIREYGFVHRIQRSMTDETECWVQDNYYYICDAEAAVRPQKLDGYEAEEGFTLVFADPLTVIHTNRRPKQTPYDPVMFEREARVLEYLRLEKYL
;
A
#
# COMPACT_ATOMS: atom_id res chain seq x y z
N MET A 1 5.79 -5.24 14.22
CA MET A 1 5.55 -5.92 12.92
C MET A 1 4.18 -6.57 12.97
N LEU A 2 3.32 -6.33 11.99
CA LEU A 2 1.99 -6.94 11.89
C LEU A 2 2.13 -8.41 11.49
N PHE A 3 2.75 -8.69 10.36
CA PHE A 3 3.06 -10.01 9.86
C PHE A 3 4.18 -9.98 8.82
N ALA A 4 4.67 -11.17 8.43
CA ALA A 4 5.62 -11.32 7.34
C ALA A 4 4.99 -12.07 6.15
N LEU A 5 5.41 -11.68 4.96
CA LEU A 5 5.17 -12.34 3.68
C LEU A 5 6.51 -12.85 3.17
N ASP A 6 6.88 -14.04 3.62
CA ASP A 6 8.15 -14.69 3.31
C ASP A 6 7.92 -15.87 2.39
N ARG A 7 8.41 -15.77 1.14
CA ARG A 7 8.26 -16.85 0.14
C ARG A 7 9.29 -17.94 0.28
N LYS A 8 10.38 -17.72 1.00
CA LYS A 8 11.50 -18.65 1.16
C LYS A 8 12.07 -19.17 -0.16
N ASP A 9 11.97 -18.38 -1.24
CA ASP A 9 12.38 -18.72 -2.60
C ASP A 9 13.69 -18.05 -3.03
N TYR A 10 14.34 -17.32 -2.12
CA TYR A 10 15.53 -16.51 -2.37
C TYR A 10 16.86 -17.24 -2.11
N ALA A 11 16.83 -18.57 -1.94
CA ALA A 11 18.07 -19.36 -1.84
C ALA A 11 18.88 -19.22 -3.15
N GLY A 12 20.15 -18.82 -3.01
CA GLY A 12 21.03 -18.58 -4.16
C GLY A 12 21.04 -17.14 -4.68
N CYS A 13 20.25 -16.24 -4.12
CA CYS A 13 20.39 -14.81 -4.39
C CYS A 13 21.75 -14.32 -3.87
N THR A 14 22.42 -13.47 -4.67
CA THR A 14 23.77 -12.94 -4.38
C THR A 14 23.77 -11.50 -3.92
N HIS A 15 22.65 -10.78 -4.12
CA HIS A 15 22.46 -9.40 -3.67
C HIS A 15 21.03 -9.14 -3.20
N VAL A 16 20.86 -8.04 -2.48
CA VAL A 16 19.58 -7.65 -1.89
C VAL A 16 19.18 -6.27 -2.45
N HIS A 17 17.99 -6.19 -2.99
CA HIS A 17 17.33 -4.93 -3.30
C HIS A 17 16.31 -4.61 -2.21
N ARG A 18 16.48 -3.47 -1.53
CA ARG A 18 15.56 -3.01 -0.49
C ARG A 18 14.86 -1.73 -0.92
N ARG A 19 13.53 -1.73 -0.85
CA ARG A 19 12.70 -0.56 -1.15
C ARG A 19 11.49 -0.50 -0.21
N ASP A 20 11.64 0.19 0.89
CA ASP A 20 10.58 0.36 1.88
C ASP A 20 9.48 1.29 1.35
N SER A 21 8.28 1.22 1.94
CA SER A 21 7.14 2.05 1.57
C SER A 21 6.34 2.49 2.79
N ALA A 22 5.59 3.59 2.64
CA ALA A 22 4.69 4.11 3.65
C ALA A 22 3.26 4.20 3.11
N ARG A 23 2.26 3.77 3.90
CA ARG A 23 0.85 3.61 3.54
C ARG A 23 -0.06 4.30 4.54
N ALA A 24 -1.03 5.06 4.06
CA ALA A 24 -2.01 5.77 4.87
C ALA A 24 -3.27 4.92 5.08
N VAL A 25 -3.63 4.72 6.35
CA VAL A 25 -4.90 4.15 6.76
C VAL A 25 -5.80 5.30 7.21
N ILE A 26 -6.68 5.75 6.31
CA ILE A 26 -7.62 6.86 6.55
C ILE A 26 -9.02 6.27 6.55
N ILE A 27 -9.72 6.38 7.68
CA ILE A 27 -11.03 5.77 7.89
C ILE A 27 -12.09 6.87 7.98
N ARG A 28 -13.18 6.73 7.23
CA ARG A 28 -14.36 7.60 7.29
C ARG A 28 -15.64 6.78 7.23
N SER A 29 -16.48 6.90 8.25
CA SER A 29 -17.79 6.21 8.30
C SER A 29 -17.70 4.71 8.02
N GLY A 30 -16.71 4.01 8.59
CA GLY A 30 -16.50 2.57 8.39
C GLY A 30 -15.89 2.16 7.05
N CYS A 31 -15.65 3.12 6.15
CA CYS A 31 -14.94 2.89 4.88
C CYS A 31 -13.48 3.34 4.99
N THR A 32 -12.62 2.74 4.19
CA THR A 32 -11.19 3.07 4.11
C THR A 32 -10.88 3.78 2.81
N ALA A 33 -10.07 4.84 2.87
CA ALA A 33 -9.53 5.47 1.68
C ALA A 33 -8.60 4.49 0.96
N MET A 34 -8.92 4.17 -0.28
CA MET A 34 -8.14 3.29 -1.14
C MET A 34 -7.89 3.94 -2.49
N VAL A 35 -6.78 3.62 -3.11
CA VAL A 35 -6.52 3.87 -4.53
C VAL A 35 -6.97 2.64 -5.30
N TYR A 36 -7.92 2.83 -6.22
CA TYR A 36 -8.44 1.78 -7.07
C TYR A 36 -7.83 1.83 -8.47
N SER A 37 -7.25 0.73 -8.92
CA SER A 37 -6.80 0.54 -10.30
C SER A 37 -7.95 0.05 -11.15
N ARG A 38 -8.41 0.87 -12.11
CA ARG A 38 -9.48 0.50 -13.05
C ARG A 38 -9.03 -0.57 -14.03
N LYS A 39 -7.76 -0.52 -14.45
CA LYS A 39 -7.20 -1.43 -15.46
C LYS A 39 -7.11 -2.86 -14.95
N TYR A 40 -6.76 -3.05 -13.67
CA TYR A 40 -6.48 -4.37 -13.12
C TYR A 40 -7.41 -4.80 -11.98
N ASP A 41 -8.43 -3.99 -11.66
CA ASP A 41 -9.46 -4.29 -10.65
C ASP A 41 -8.88 -4.67 -9.28
N TYR A 42 -8.05 -3.78 -8.70
CA TYR A 42 -7.53 -3.95 -7.34
C TYR A 42 -7.51 -2.63 -6.57
N TYR A 43 -7.41 -2.77 -5.26
CA TYR A 43 -7.27 -1.67 -4.33
C TYR A 43 -5.93 -1.73 -3.60
N LYS A 44 -5.34 -0.56 -3.35
CA LYS A 44 -4.18 -0.41 -2.45
C LYS A 44 -4.41 0.77 -1.50
N PHE A 45 -3.81 0.72 -0.30
CA PHE A 45 -3.76 1.90 0.55
C PHE A 45 -2.98 3.01 -0.15
N PRO A 46 -3.42 4.29 -0.05
CA PRO A 46 -2.66 5.43 -0.56
C PRO A 46 -1.26 5.45 0.03
N GLY A 47 -0.27 5.73 -0.79
CA GLY A 47 1.11 5.74 -0.38
C GLY A 47 2.02 4.96 -1.32
N GLY A 48 3.33 5.13 -1.18
CA GLY A 48 4.34 4.60 -2.10
C GLY A 48 5.70 4.37 -1.47
N GLY A 49 6.70 4.18 -2.34
CA GLY A 49 8.07 3.94 -1.95
C GLY A 49 8.74 5.17 -1.33
N LEU A 50 9.64 4.92 -0.38
CA LEU A 50 10.51 5.95 0.14
C LEU A 50 11.56 6.35 -0.90
N GLU A 51 11.83 7.63 -1.05
CA GLU A 51 12.97 8.15 -1.80
C GLU A 51 14.25 8.07 -0.97
N PRO A 52 15.45 8.12 -1.60
CA PRO A 52 16.71 8.17 -0.87
C PRO A 52 16.73 9.32 0.16
N HIS A 53 17.04 8.99 1.42
CA HIS A 53 17.08 9.93 2.55
C HIS A 53 15.73 10.51 2.98
N GLU A 54 14.61 10.03 2.43
CA GLU A 54 13.27 10.42 2.85
C GLU A 54 12.83 9.64 4.10
N SER A 55 12.19 10.31 5.06
CA SER A 55 11.57 9.62 6.18
C SER A 55 10.25 8.97 5.76
N ALA A 56 9.86 7.89 6.43
CA ALA A 56 8.59 7.20 6.13
C ALA A 56 7.36 8.13 6.26
N VAL A 57 7.38 9.09 7.20
CA VAL A 57 6.30 10.09 7.36
C VAL A 57 6.29 11.09 6.21
N ALA A 58 7.45 11.50 5.69
CA ALA A 58 7.51 12.40 4.53
C ALA A 58 6.97 11.70 3.27
N ALA A 59 7.43 10.46 3.00
CA ALA A 59 6.92 9.63 1.91
C ALA A 59 5.41 9.41 2.02
N LEU A 60 4.91 9.10 3.23
CA LEU A 60 3.49 8.94 3.51
C LEU A 60 2.68 10.17 3.05
N GLN A 61 3.11 11.37 3.45
CA GLN A 61 2.39 12.61 3.14
C GLN A 61 2.45 12.96 1.65
N ARG A 62 3.63 12.84 1.02
CA ARG A 62 3.85 13.10 -0.40
C ARG A 62 3.02 12.16 -1.26
N GLU A 63 3.20 10.87 -1.11
CA GLU A 63 2.56 9.83 -1.90
C GLU A 63 1.04 9.82 -1.74
N THR A 64 0.55 9.98 -0.49
CA THR A 64 -0.90 10.04 -0.25
C THR A 64 -1.53 11.22 -0.98
N LEU A 65 -0.87 12.38 -0.97
CA LEU A 65 -1.38 13.55 -1.70
C LEU A 65 -1.33 13.34 -3.22
N GLU A 66 -0.25 12.78 -3.75
CA GLU A 66 -0.06 12.54 -5.20
C GLU A 66 -1.07 11.52 -5.73
N GLU A 67 -1.18 10.35 -5.09
CA GLU A 67 -2.03 9.26 -5.56
C GLU A 67 -3.53 9.46 -5.29
N SER A 68 -3.90 10.11 -4.20
CA SER A 68 -5.31 10.20 -3.78
C SER A 68 -5.87 11.62 -3.74
N GLY A 69 -5.04 12.65 -3.78
CA GLY A 69 -5.45 14.03 -3.53
C GLY A 69 -5.79 14.34 -2.07
N LEU A 70 -5.62 13.39 -1.15
CA LEU A 70 -5.88 13.58 0.28
C LEU A 70 -4.65 14.19 0.96
N ARG A 71 -4.83 15.33 1.62
CA ARG A 71 -3.80 15.93 2.45
C ARG A 71 -3.93 15.43 3.87
N ILE A 72 -2.93 14.68 4.34
CA ILE A 72 -2.88 14.18 5.71
C ILE A 72 -2.72 15.35 6.69
N ILE A 73 -3.41 15.26 7.84
CA ILE A 73 -3.26 16.17 9.00
C ILE A 73 -2.05 15.68 9.81
N PRO A 74 -0.90 16.38 9.82
CA PRO A 74 0.32 15.85 10.41
C PRO A 74 0.20 15.42 11.88
N ALA A 75 -0.56 16.18 12.67
CA ALA A 75 -0.77 15.90 14.11
C ALA A 75 -1.58 14.62 14.38
N SER A 76 -2.25 14.05 13.37
CA SER A 76 -3.04 12.84 13.49
C SER A 76 -2.26 11.55 13.20
N ILE A 77 -1.04 11.66 12.66
CA ILE A 77 -0.26 10.50 12.22
C ILE A 77 0.15 9.65 13.43
N ARG A 78 -0.24 8.38 13.38
CA ARG A 78 0.13 7.37 14.38
C ARG A 78 0.61 6.12 13.68
N GLU A 79 1.77 5.63 14.06
CA GLU A 79 2.26 4.36 13.54
C GLU A 79 1.31 3.22 13.94
N TYR A 80 0.89 2.42 12.97
CA TYR A 80 0.09 1.22 13.18
C TYR A 80 0.97 -0.03 13.21
N GLY A 81 1.97 -0.07 12.36
CA GLY A 81 2.91 -1.16 12.27
C GLY A 81 3.44 -1.34 10.85
N PHE A 82 4.10 -2.46 10.60
CA PHE A 82 4.62 -2.75 9.26
C PHE A 82 4.44 -4.22 8.87
N VAL A 83 4.40 -4.45 7.56
CA VAL A 83 4.42 -5.77 6.94
C VAL A 83 5.79 -5.97 6.30
N HIS A 84 6.50 -6.98 6.76
CA HIS A 84 7.77 -7.39 6.16
C HIS A 84 7.52 -8.30 4.96
N ARG A 85 8.12 -7.99 3.81
CA ARG A 85 8.10 -8.82 2.60
C ARG A 85 9.50 -9.19 2.19
N ILE A 86 9.72 -10.48 1.96
CA ILE A 86 10.98 -11.02 1.43
C ILE A 86 10.70 -12.14 0.43
N GLN A 87 11.34 -12.06 -0.73
CA GLN A 87 11.20 -13.02 -1.81
C GLN A 87 12.32 -12.85 -2.83
N ARG A 88 12.42 -13.79 -3.78
CA ARG A 88 13.23 -13.59 -4.99
C ARG A 88 12.59 -12.49 -5.83
N SER A 89 13.40 -11.65 -6.47
CA SER A 89 12.93 -10.65 -7.44
C SER A 89 12.22 -11.32 -8.62
N MET A 90 11.18 -10.67 -9.13
CA MET A 90 10.45 -11.15 -10.32
C MET A 90 11.20 -10.86 -11.62
N THR A 91 12.20 -9.99 -11.60
CA THR A 91 12.92 -9.50 -12.77
C THR A 91 14.38 -9.92 -12.79
N ASP A 92 14.94 -10.33 -11.66
CA ASP A 92 16.32 -10.79 -11.52
C ASP A 92 16.41 -11.98 -10.56
N GLU A 93 16.73 -13.15 -11.09
CA GLU A 93 16.81 -14.40 -10.31
C GLU A 93 17.94 -14.40 -9.27
N THR A 94 18.92 -13.51 -9.40
CA THR A 94 20.05 -13.35 -8.48
C THR A 94 19.79 -12.34 -7.38
N GLU A 95 18.68 -11.62 -7.45
CA GLU A 95 18.28 -10.57 -6.52
C GLU A 95 17.24 -11.08 -5.50
N CYS A 96 17.46 -10.77 -4.23
CA CYS A 96 16.46 -10.89 -3.18
C CYS A 96 15.76 -9.54 -2.98
N TRP A 97 14.45 -9.49 -3.18
CA TRP A 97 13.64 -8.31 -2.90
C TRP A 97 13.20 -8.29 -1.44
N VAL A 98 13.54 -7.21 -0.73
CA VAL A 98 13.16 -6.98 0.67
C VAL A 98 12.42 -5.66 0.78
N GLN A 99 11.29 -5.65 1.48
CA GLN A 99 10.48 -4.47 1.66
C GLN A 99 9.77 -4.47 3.03
N ASP A 100 9.94 -3.41 3.81
CA ASP A 100 9.06 -3.10 4.93
C ASP A 100 8.00 -2.08 4.48
N ASN A 101 6.73 -2.46 4.59
CA ASN A 101 5.59 -1.60 4.26
C ASN A 101 5.03 -1.05 5.56
N TYR A 102 5.33 0.21 5.87
CA TYR A 102 4.88 0.90 7.08
C TYR A 102 3.46 1.43 6.90
N TYR A 103 2.58 1.15 7.85
CA TYR A 103 1.20 1.61 7.88
C TYR A 103 1.01 2.63 9.01
N TYR A 104 0.33 3.72 8.68
CA TYR A 104 0.03 4.80 9.61
C TYR A 104 -1.47 5.08 9.61
N ILE A 105 -2.10 5.04 10.78
CA ILE A 105 -3.47 5.54 10.95
C ILE A 105 -3.39 7.04 11.04
N CYS A 106 -4.17 7.74 10.21
CA CYS A 106 -4.16 9.19 10.14
C CYS A 106 -5.49 9.74 9.63
N ASP A 107 -5.72 11.03 9.89
CA ASP A 107 -6.81 11.81 9.34
C ASP A 107 -6.32 12.62 8.14
N ALA A 108 -7.25 12.99 7.26
CA ALA A 108 -7.00 13.88 6.14
C ALA A 108 -8.00 15.03 6.11
N GLU A 109 -7.60 16.15 5.52
CA GLU A 109 -8.48 17.28 5.24
C GLU A 109 -9.74 16.82 4.49
N ALA A 110 -10.87 17.49 4.70
CA ALA A 110 -12.12 17.14 4.00
C ALA A 110 -12.04 17.38 2.49
N ALA A 111 -11.29 18.41 2.08
CA ALA A 111 -11.11 18.76 0.69
C ALA A 111 -10.16 17.78 -0.01
N VAL A 112 -10.62 17.22 -1.13
CA VAL A 112 -9.80 16.39 -2.02
C VAL A 112 -9.21 17.29 -3.10
N ARG A 113 -7.90 17.21 -3.29
CA ARG A 113 -7.14 17.96 -4.31
C ARG A 113 -7.01 17.14 -5.59
N PRO A 114 -6.67 17.75 -6.73
CA PRO A 114 -6.31 16.99 -7.93
C PRO A 114 -5.15 16.01 -7.63
N GLN A 115 -5.29 14.79 -8.13
CA GLN A 115 -4.21 13.79 -8.09
C GLN A 115 -3.06 14.24 -9.01
N LYS A 116 -1.85 13.82 -8.67
CA LYS A 116 -0.65 14.01 -9.49
C LYS A 116 -0.04 12.65 -9.75
N LEU A 117 -0.65 11.92 -10.66
CA LEU A 117 -0.29 10.54 -10.97
C LEU A 117 0.94 10.44 -11.86
N ASP A 118 1.78 9.46 -11.60
CA ASP A 118 2.85 9.05 -12.49
C ASP A 118 2.28 8.40 -13.77
N GLY A 119 3.10 8.24 -14.81
CA GLY A 119 2.65 7.73 -16.10
C GLY A 119 1.91 6.40 -16.01
N TYR A 120 2.46 5.42 -15.28
CA TYR A 120 1.83 4.10 -15.13
C TYR A 120 0.54 4.16 -14.29
N GLU A 121 0.46 5.04 -13.30
CA GLU A 121 -0.72 5.22 -12.45
C GLU A 121 -1.89 5.83 -13.22
N ALA A 122 -1.57 6.80 -14.08
CA ALA A 122 -2.53 7.39 -15.00
C ALA A 122 -3.04 6.35 -16.03
N GLU A 123 -2.14 5.50 -16.58
CA GLU A 123 -2.51 4.41 -17.48
C GLU A 123 -3.38 3.34 -16.81
N GLU A 124 -3.18 3.08 -15.54
CA GLU A 124 -4.00 2.17 -14.75
C GLU A 124 -5.34 2.78 -14.32
N GLY A 125 -5.48 4.09 -14.47
CA GLY A 125 -6.66 4.82 -14.09
C GLY A 125 -6.89 4.86 -12.58
N PHE A 126 -5.82 5.17 -11.83
CA PHE A 126 -5.91 5.28 -10.37
C PHE A 126 -6.91 6.33 -9.93
N THR A 127 -7.82 5.94 -9.05
CA THR A 127 -8.83 6.83 -8.48
C THR A 127 -8.95 6.62 -6.97
N LEU A 128 -9.16 7.72 -6.24
CA LEU A 128 -9.53 7.64 -4.82
C LEU A 128 -10.95 7.09 -4.67
N VAL A 129 -11.10 6.09 -3.80
CA VAL A 129 -12.38 5.54 -3.39
C VAL A 129 -12.38 5.34 -1.87
N PHE A 130 -13.44 5.76 -1.17
CA PHE A 130 -13.71 5.30 0.17
C PHE A 130 -14.51 4.00 0.06
N ALA A 131 -13.84 2.87 0.27
CA ALA A 131 -14.39 1.54 0.02
C ALA A 131 -14.69 0.79 1.32
N ASP A 132 -15.74 -0.01 1.28
CA ASP A 132 -16.04 -0.98 2.33
C ASP A 132 -14.91 -2.02 2.42
N PRO A 133 -14.36 -2.30 3.62
CA PRO A 133 -13.24 -3.21 3.79
C PRO A 133 -13.47 -4.63 3.25
N LEU A 134 -14.68 -5.17 3.38
CA LEU A 134 -15.00 -6.51 2.87
C LEU A 134 -15.01 -6.54 1.34
N THR A 135 -15.52 -5.49 0.72
CA THR A 135 -15.47 -5.31 -0.75
C THR A 135 -14.03 -5.29 -1.24
N VAL A 136 -13.14 -4.55 -0.58
CA VAL A 136 -11.71 -4.49 -0.91
C VAL A 136 -11.06 -5.86 -0.79
N ILE A 137 -11.23 -6.54 0.36
CA ILE A 137 -10.68 -7.87 0.62
C ILE A 137 -11.13 -8.86 -0.45
N HIS A 138 -12.44 -8.89 -0.75
CA HIS A 138 -12.99 -9.79 -1.75
C HIS A 138 -12.44 -9.50 -3.15
N THR A 139 -12.41 -8.22 -3.56
CA THR A 139 -11.89 -7.83 -4.87
C THR A 139 -10.42 -8.18 -5.00
N ASN A 140 -9.59 -7.88 -4.00
CA ASN A 140 -8.16 -8.13 -4.06
C ASN A 140 -7.80 -9.62 -4.12
N ARG A 141 -8.63 -10.50 -3.56
CA ARG A 141 -8.42 -11.95 -3.58
C ARG A 141 -8.94 -12.65 -4.82
N ARG A 142 -9.71 -11.98 -5.67
CA ARG A 142 -10.12 -12.56 -6.96
C ARG A 142 -8.91 -12.74 -7.88
N PRO A 143 -8.85 -13.82 -8.69
CA PRO A 143 -7.84 -13.98 -9.73
C PRO A 143 -7.83 -12.77 -10.69
N LYS A 144 -6.64 -12.30 -11.05
CA LYS A 144 -6.46 -11.13 -11.92
C LYS A 144 -5.40 -11.40 -12.98
N GLN A 145 -5.62 -10.85 -14.18
CA GLN A 145 -4.57 -10.76 -15.20
C GLN A 145 -3.82 -9.43 -15.02
N THR A 146 -2.69 -9.46 -14.36
CA THR A 146 -1.88 -8.29 -13.99
C THR A 146 -0.39 -8.67 -13.99
N PRO A 147 0.52 -7.74 -14.29
CA PRO A 147 1.95 -7.96 -14.16
C PRO A 147 2.44 -8.00 -12.70
N TYR A 148 1.56 -7.67 -11.75
CA TYR A 148 1.93 -7.57 -10.33
C TYR A 148 1.88 -8.92 -9.63
N ASP A 149 2.74 -9.04 -8.63
CA ASP A 149 2.75 -10.17 -7.72
C ASP A 149 1.46 -10.20 -6.86
N PRO A 150 0.72 -11.33 -6.85
CA PRO A 150 -0.48 -11.48 -6.03
C PRO A 150 -0.29 -11.21 -4.53
N VAL A 151 0.94 -11.36 -4.03
CA VAL A 151 1.33 -11.02 -2.64
C VAL A 151 1.02 -9.58 -2.31
N MET A 152 1.08 -8.65 -3.28
CA MET A 152 0.72 -7.25 -3.08
C MET A 152 -0.75 -7.10 -2.68
N PHE A 153 -1.64 -7.82 -3.36
CA PHE A 153 -3.09 -7.75 -3.10
C PHE A 153 -3.46 -8.42 -1.77
N GLU A 154 -2.84 -9.57 -1.48
CA GLU A 154 -3.04 -10.28 -0.22
C GLU A 154 -2.53 -9.48 0.98
N ARG A 155 -1.44 -8.72 0.83
CA ARG A 155 -0.94 -7.79 1.86
C ARG A 155 -2.03 -6.78 2.27
N GLU A 156 -2.64 -6.10 1.30
CA GLU A 156 -3.67 -5.10 1.55
C GLU A 156 -4.91 -5.73 2.20
N ALA A 157 -5.33 -6.91 1.72
CA ALA A 157 -6.47 -7.64 2.29
C ALA A 157 -6.22 -8.03 3.74
N ARG A 158 -5.04 -8.56 4.07
CA ARG A 158 -4.68 -8.95 5.44
C ARG A 158 -4.58 -7.76 6.39
N VAL A 159 -4.04 -6.64 5.94
CA VAL A 159 -4.01 -5.42 6.78
C VAL A 159 -5.43 -4.96 7.12
N LEU A 160 -6.37 -5.00 6.17
CA LEU A 160 -7.77 -4.69 6.45
C LEU A 160 -8.42 -5.68 7.44
N GLU A 161 -8.09 -6.97 7.35
CA GLU A 161 -8.54 -7.96 8.33
C GLU A 161 -8.03 -7.65 9.74
N TYR A 162 -6.74 -7.27 9.89
CA TYR A 162 -6.18 -6.85 11.17
C TYR A 162 -6.90 -5.62 11.72
N LEU A 163 -7.11 -4.57 10.90
CA LEU A 163 -7.84 -3.36 11.31
C LEU A 163 -9.26 -3.67 11.78
N ARG A 164 -9.95 -4.63 11.16
CA ARG A 164 -11.28 -5.09 11.57
C ARG A 164 -11.25 -5.88 12.87
N LEU A 165 -10.29 -6.80 13.02
CA LEU A 165 -10.12 -7.58 14.27
C LEU A 165 -9.84 -6.67 15.46
N GLU A 166 -9.09 -5.60 15.27
CA GLU A 166 -8.74 -4.62 16.28
C GLU A 166 -9.81 -3.52 16.45
N LYS A 167 -10.94 -3.61 15.74
CA LYS A 167 -12.10 -2.69 15.82
C LYS A 167 -11.80 -1.25 15.40
N TYR A 168 -10.88 -1.05 14.48
CA TYR A 168 -10.73 0.24 13.76
C TYR A 168 -11.78 0.39 12.65
N LEU A 169 -12.31 -0.73 12.14
CA LEU A 169 -13.25 -0.85 11.03
C LEU A 169 -14.43 -1.74 11.39
#